data_d263d526a899f499df8eb757641d7aec
#
_entry.id   d263d526a899f499df8eb757641d7aec
#
_cell.length_a   1.000
_cell.length_b   1.000
_cell.length_c   1.000
_cell.angle_alpha   90.00
_cell.angle_beta   90.00
_cell.angle_gamma   90.00
#
_symmetry.space_group_name_H-M   'P 1'
#
loop_
_entity.id
_entity.type
_entity.pdbx_description
1 polymer ?
#
loop_
_entity_poly.entity_id
_entity_poly.type
_entity_poly.pdbx_seq_one_letter_code
_entity_poly.pdbx_strand_id
1 'polypeptide(L)'
;MKQELLDNRGFEELFGLHFNNLAGFVYNYVRDEEVAKDIVHDVFLTLWKNRKHLNPVYPVKSYLFTLAQNSALNYLRHLRVIEV
;
A
#
# COMPACT_ATOMS: atom_id res chain seq x y z
N MET A 1 -4.81 -15.86 25.02
CA MET A 1 -3.57 -15.38 24.41
C MET A 1 -3.88 -14.56 23.17
N LYS A 2 -3.26 -13.42 23.08
CA LYS A 2 -3.54 -12.52 21.98
C LYS A 2 -2.59 -12.76 20.84
N GLN A 3 -3.12 -13.03 19.67
CA GLN A 3 -2.30 -13.20 18.46
C GLN A 3 -2.33 -11.94 17.63
N GLU A 4 -1.21 -11.61 17.02
CA GLU A 4 -1.20 -10.56 16.05
C GLU A 4 -1.92 -11.02 14.79
N LEU A 5 -2.73 -10.12 14.23
CA LEU A 5 -3.41 -10.42 12.97
C LEU A 5 -2.44 -10.59 11.84
N LEU A 6 -1.28 -9.96 11.94
CA LEU A 6 -0.29 -9.97 10.87
C LEU A 6 1.08 -10.18 11.50
N ASP A 7 1.62 -11.38 11.36
CA ASP A 7 2.99 -11.69 11.77
C ASP A 7 3.91 -11.60 10.54
N ASN A 8 5.19 -11.93 10.73
CA ASN A 8 6.16 -11.86 9.64
C ASN A 8 5.77 -12.70 8.44
N ARG A 9 5.31 -13.92 8.69
CA ARG A 9 4.93 -14.83 7.60
C ARG A 9 3.70 -14.31 6.87
N GLY A 10 2.71 -13.88 7.61
CA GLY A 10 1.50 -13.33 7.01
C GLY A 10 1.80 -12.10 6.19
N PHE A 11 2.70 -11.25 6.68
CA PHE A 11 3.10 -10.05 5.94
C PHE A 11 3.79 -10.42 4.62
N GLU A 12 4.71 -11.39 4.67
CA GLU A 12 5.40 -11.83 3.46
C GLU A 12 4.44 -12.41 2.44
N GLU A 13 3.45 -13.17 2.91
CA GLU A 13 2.43 -13.71 2.01
C GLU A 13 1.61 -12.61 1.35
N LEU A 14 1.20 -11.62 2.13
CA LEU A 14 0.45 -10.49 1.57
C LEU A 14 1.29 -9.72 0.56
N PHE A 15 2.56 -9.52 0.87
CA PHE A 15 3.47 -8.84 -0.03
C PHE A 15 3.54 -9.57 -1.36
N GLY A 16 3.78 -10.88 -1.30
CA GLY A 16 3.88 -11.69 -2.52
C GLY A 16 2.60 -11.74 -3.32
N LEU A 17 1.45 -11.81 -2.63
CA LEU A 17 0.16 -11.89 -3.30
C LEU A 17 -0.26 -10.60 -3.96
N HIS A 18 0.05 -9.47 -3.35
CA HIS A 18 -0.58 -8.22 -3.75
C HIS A 18 0.37 -7.18 -4.33
N PHE A 19 1.67 -7.36 -4.21
CA PHE A 19 2.61 -6.32 -4.66
C PHE A 19 2.41 -5.97 -6.12
N ASN A 20 2.41 -6.96 -7.00
CA ASN A 20 2.30 -6.70 -8.44
C ASN A 20 0.96 -6.09 -8.81
N ASN A 21 -0.11 -6.56 -8.20
CA ASN A 21 -1.43 -6.01 -8.47
C ASN A 21 -1.54 -4.56 -8.01
N LEU A 22 -0.99 -4.27 -6.83
CA LEU A 22 -0.97 -2.91 -6.32
C LEU A 22 -0.11 -2.00 -7.18
N ALA A 23 1.05 -2.49 -7.62
CA ALA A 23 1.93 -1.70 -8.47
C ALA A 23 1.25 -1.36 -9.80
N GLY A 24 0.54 -2.32 -10.39
CA GLY A 24 -0.22 -2.06 -11.60
C GLY A 24 -1.34 -1.06 -11.37
N PHE A 25 -2.03 -1.19 -10.24
CA PHE A 25 -3.10 -0.27 -9.86
C PHE A 25 -2.55 1.15 -9.71
N VAL A 26 -1.45 1.31 -8.99
CA VAL A 26 -0.83 2.63 -8.80
C VAL A 26 -0.28 3.17 -10.11
N TYR A 27 0.28 2.30 -10.95
CA TYR A 27 0.81 2.70 -12.24
C TYR A 27 -0.26 3.39 -13.09
N ASN A 28 -1.49 2.91 -13.02
CA ASN A 28 -2.58 3.55 -13.78
C ASN A 28 -2.78 5.01 -13.41
N TYR A 29 -2.40 5.38 -12.19
CA TYR A 29 -2.48 6.76 -11.73
C TYR A 29 -1.23 7.57 -12.10
N VAL A 30 -0.05 7.02 -11.79
CA VAL A 30 1.18 7.83 -11.82
C VAL A 30 1.95 7.68 -13.13
N ARG A 31 1.71 6.62 -13.89
CA ARG A 31 2.31 6.38 -15.21
C ARG A 31 3.84 6.34 -15.20
N ASP A 32 4.41 5.94 -14.08
CA ASP A 32 5.84 5.79 -13.90
C ASP A 32 6.05 4.53 -13.07
N GLU A 33 6.73 3.56 -13.66
CA GLU A 33 6.87 2.24 -13.04
C GLU A 33 7.67 2.30 -11.74
N GLU A 34 8.75 3.08 -11.73
CA GLU A 34 9.57 3.20 -10.53
C GLU A 34 8.81 3.88 -9.40
N VAL A 35 8.10 4.93 -9.72
CA VAL A 35 7.28 5.65 -8.74
C VAL A 35 6.19 4.72 -8.20
N ALA A 36 5.56 3.95 -9.08
CA ALA A 36 4.51 3.03 -8.65
C ALA A 36 5.05 2.01 -7.65
N LYS A 37 6.21 1.45 -7.92
CA LYS A 37 6.83 0.48 -7.01
C LYS A 37 7.20 1.12 -5.68
N ASP A 38 7.75 2.32 -5.71
CA ASP A 38 8.09 3.04 -4.49
C ASP A 38 6.86 3.29 -3.63
N ILE A 39 5.78 3.70 -4.25
CA ILE A 39 4.52 3.92 -3.53
C ILE A 39 4.02 2.63 -2.89
N VAL A 40 4.07 1.53 -3.62
CA VAL A 40 3.61 0.24 -3.08
C VAL A 40 4.50 -0.21 -1.92
N HIS A 41 5.81 -0.01 -2.03
CA HIS A 41 6.70 -0.29 -0.90
C HIS A 41 6.29 0.49 0.34
N ASP A 42 6.01 1.77 0.18
CA ASP A 42 5.57 2.61 1.30
C ASP A 42 4.23 2.15 1.86
N VAL A 43 3.33 1.69 1.00
CA VAL A 43 2.04 1.15 1.44
C VAL A 43 2.26 -0.05 2.35
N PHE A 44 3.14 -0.97 1.97
CA PHE A 44 3.42 -2.14 2.79
C PHE A 44 4.16 -1.77 4.08
N LEU A 45 5.03 -0.77 4.05
CA LEU A 45 5.66 -0.28 5.27
C LEU A 45 4.62 0.29 6.23
N THR A 46 3.66 1.02 5.71
CA THR A 46 2.57 1.57 6.52
C THR A 46 1.75 0.44 7.14
N LEU A 47 1.43 -0.58 6.34
CA LEU A 47 0.72 -1.75 6.86
C LEU A 47 1.50 -2.38 8.02
N TRP A 48 2.80 -2.58 7.83
CA TRP A 48 3.63 -3.20 8.86
C TRP A 48 3.66 -2.39 10.13
N LYS A 49 3.82 -1.07 10.01
CA LYS A 49 3.86 -0.19 11.16
C LYS A 49 2.55 -0.20 11.95
N ASN A 50 1.44 -0.36 11.25
CA ASN A 50 0.12 -0.30 11.87
C ASN A 50 -0.48 -1.68 12.12
N ARG A 51 0.31 -2.74 11.97
CA ARG A 51 -0.22 -4.10 12.03
C ARG A 51 -0.92 -4.44 13.33
N LYS A 52 -0.50 -3.83 14.43
CA LYS A 52 -1.10 -4.09 15.74
C LYS A 52 -2.44 -3.40 15.94
N HIS A 53 -2.74 -2.44 15.08
CA HIS A 53 -3.97 -1.66 15.17
C HIS A 53 -4.96 -2.02 14.09
N LEU A 54 -4.69 -3.09 13.33
CA LEU A 54 -5.61 -3.52 12.27
C LEU A 54 -6.90 -4.02 12.88
N ASN A 55 -8.01 -3.59 12.28
CA ASN A 55 -9.32 -4.06 12.68
C ASN A 55 -9.60 -5.39 11.97
N PRO A 56 -9.80 -6.49 12.71
CA PRO A 56 -10.02 -7.79 12.08
C PRO A 56 -11.28 -7.87 11.22
N VAL A 57 -12.19 -6.92 11.40
CA VAL A 57 -13.43 -6.89 10.61
C VAL A 57 -13.15 -6.47 9.16
N TYR A 58 -12.16 -5.62 8.94
CA TYR A 58 -11.88 -5.09 7.61
C TYR A 58 -10.88 -5.97 6.86
N PRO A 59 -11.17 -6.29 5.59
CA PRO A 59 -10.21 -7.05 4.78
C PRO A 59 -8.92 -6.26 4.58
N VAL A 60 -7.79 -6.91 4.79
CA VAL A 60 -6.49 -6.27 4.60
C VAL A 60 -6.30 -5.83 3.16
N LYS A 61 -6.81 -6.61 2.20
CA LYS A 61 -6.71 -6.25 0.80
C LYS A 61 -7.33 -4.88 0.52
N SER A 62 -8.53 -4.64 1.05
CA SER A 62 -9.21 -3.34 0.88
C SER A 62 -8.39 -2.22 1.50
N TYR A 63 -7.81 -2.47 2.66
CA TYR A 63 -6.96 -1.49 3.33
C TYR A 63 -5.76 -1.12 2.46
N LEU A 64 -5.10 -2.14 1.87
CA LEU A 64 -3.95 -1.92 1.01
C LEU A 64 -4.31 -1.09 -0.21
N PHE A 65 -5.41 -1.41 -0.87
CA PHE A 65 -5.83 -0.65 -2.05
C PHE A 65 -6.22 0.77 -1.71
N THR A 66 -6.85 0.99 -0.57
CA THR A 66 -7.18 2.34 -0.11
C THR A 66 -5.92 3.16 0.13
N LEU A 67 -4.93 2.57 0.83
CA LEU A 67 -3.66 3.24 1.05
C LEU A 67 -2.96 3.56 -0.27
N ALA A 68 -2.97 2.61 -1.19
CA ALA A 68 -2.30 2.79 -2.47
C ALA A 68 -2.96 3.92 -3.27
N GLN A 69 -4.29 3.94 -3.31
CA GLN A 69 -4.99 5.00 -4.01
C GLN A 69 -4.70 6.37 -3.42
N ASN A 70 -4.77 6.46 -2.09
CA ASN A 70 -4.49 7.73 -1.42
C ASN A 70 -3.07 8.21 -1.68
N SER A 71 -2.11 7.29 -1.65
CA SER A 71 -0.71 7.64 -1.90
C SER A 71 -0.49 8.09 -3.35
N ALA A 72 -1.15 7.41 -4.29
CA ALA A 72 -1.04 7.77 -5.70
C ALA A 72 -1.62 9.16 -5.95
N LEU A 73 -2.78 9.43 -5.37
CA LEU A 73 -3.42 10.73 -5.52
C LEU A 73 -2.59 11.84 -4.87
N ASN A 74 -1.99 11.57 -3.72
CA ASN A 74 -1.09 12.52 -3.07
C ASN A 74 0.11 12.83 -3.96
N TYR A 75 0.69 11.80 -4.57
CA TYR A 75 1.82 11.98 -5.47
C TYR A 75 1.44 12.90 -6.62
N LEU A 76 0.28 12.65 -7.23
CA LEU A 76 -0.18 13.46 -8.36
C LEU A 76 -0.42 14.91 -7.96
N ARG A 77 -0.99 15.13 -6.78
CA ARG A 77 -1.18 16.49 -6.28
C ARG A 77 0.15 17.21 -6.06
N HIS A 78 1.13 16.48 -5.56
CA HIS A 78 2.46 17.02 -5.31
C HIS A 78 3.12 17.44 -6.62
N LEU A 79 3.01 16.60 -7.64
CA LEU A 79 3.54 16.93 -8.96
C LEU A 79 2.92 18.19 -9.51
N ARG A 80 1.61 18.32 -9.36
CA ARG A 80 0.89 19.48 -9.89
C ARG A 80 1.38 20.76 -9.25
N VAL A 81 1.64 20.73 -7.95
CA VAL A 81 2.16 21.89 -7.23
C VAL A 81 3.55 22.25 -7.74
N ILE A 82 4.39 21.27 -7.97
CA ILE A 82 5.75 21.51 -8.43
C ILE A 82 5.77 22.09 -9.85
N GLU A 83 4.84 21.64 -10.70
CA GLU A 83 4.81 22.08 -12.10
C GLU A 83 4.29 23.51 -12.27
N VAL A 84 3.60 24.03 -11.29
CA VAL A 84 3.18 25.41 -11.30
C VAL A 84 4.32 26.34 -10.92
#